data_9d22a12aea4f80f8359f87640d2b95be
#
_entry.id   9d22a12aea4f80f8359f87640d2b95be
#
_cell.length_a   1.000
_cell.length_b   1.000
_cell.length_c   1.000
_cell.angle_alpha   90.00
_cell.angle_beta   90.00
_cell.angle_gamma   90.00
#
_symmetry.space_group_name_H-M   'P 1'
#
loop_
_entity.id
_entity.type
_entity.pdbx_description
1 polymer ?
#
loop_
_entity_poly.entity_id
_entity_poly.type
_entity_poly.pdbx_seq_one_letter_code
_entity_poly.pdbx_strand_id
1 'polypeptide(L)'
;LGVLATANQSLMLNLRREMSIWNINSFGEFFLQILGKYEKAYAQAMDAFREERSRFVKALENISYLRVIPSEANYVLCEVKEHFTARELAVRLLREYGILIKDCSQKCKGNYIRLAVRDTNDNNQLLKALREL
;
A
#
# COMPACT_ATOMS: atom_id res chain seq x y z
N LEU A 1 10.57 -8.74 2.74
CA LEU A 1 11.98 -8.62 3.07
C LEU A 1 12.30 -7.21 3.54
N GLY A 2 13.12 -7.07 4.60
CA GLY A 2 13.63 -5.80 5.06
C GLY A 2 15.16 -5.80 5.03
N VAL A 3 15.75 -4.65 4.75
CA VAL A 3 17.21 -4.47 4.74
C VAL A 3 17.56 -3.29 5.63
N LEU A 4 18.52 -3.49 6.52
CA LEU A 4 19.15 -2.43 7.28
C LEU A 4 20.60 -2.28 6.82
N ALA A 5 20.99 -1.09 6.39
CA ALA A 5 22.36 -0.76 6.02
C ALA A 5 22.83 0.43 6.86
N THR A 6 23.98 0.28 7.51
CA THR A 6 24.59 1.34 8.35
C THR A 6 26.09 1.17 8.43
N ALA A 7 26.82 2.27 8.52
CA ALA A 7 28.26 2.29 8.79
C ALA A 7 28.58 2.15 10.31
N ASN A 8 27.58 2.17 11.20
CA ASN A 8 27.76 2.03 12.63
C ASN A 8 28.05 0.56 13.00
N GLN A 9 29.32 0.24 13.17
CA GLN A 9 29.77 -1.13 13.47
C GLN A 9 29.25 -1.63 14.83
N SER A 10 29.17 -0.78 15.84
CA SER A 10 28.68 -1.14 17.18
C SER A 10 27.20 -1.55 17.10
N LEU A 11 26.38 -0.78 16.38
CA LEU A 11 24.99 -1.13 16.14
C LEU A 11 24.87 -2.46 15.38
N MET A 12 25.69 -2.68 14.35
CA MET A 12 25.67 -3.94 13.59
C MET A 12 26.04 -5.16 14.45
N LEU A 13 27.01 -5.03 15.33
CA LEU A 13 27.38 -6.10 16.25
C LEU A 13 26.25 -6.44 17.24
N ASN A 14 25.58 -5.42 17.77
CA ASN A 14 24.45 -5.63 18.66
C ASN A 14 23.27 -6.29 17.93
N LEU A 15 22.92 -5.79 16.76
CA LEU A 15 21.84 -6.38 15.95
C LEU A 15 22.11 -7.83 15.58
N ARG A 16 23.35 -8.19 15.21
CA ARG A 16 23.70 -9.58 14.91
C ARG A 16 23.54 -10.52 16.11
N ARG A 17 23.72 -10.04 17.34
CA ARG A 17 23.50 -10.84 18.56
C ARG A 17 22.01 -11.05 18.86
N GLU A 18 21.20 -10.05 18.57
CA GLU A 18 19.77 -10.06 18.86
C GLU A 18 18.92 -10.68 17.74
N MET A 19 19.49 -10.81 16.52
CA MET A 19 18.77 -11.43 15.39
C MET A 19 18.57 -12.93 15.62
N SER A 20 17.36 -13.40 15.33
CA SER A 20 17.08 -14.82 15.33
C SER A 20 17.86 -15.54 14.22
N ILE A 21 18.21 -16.81 14.45
CA ILE A 21 18.92 -17.66 13.47
C ILE A 21 18.11 -17.77 12.16
N TRP A 22 16.78 -17.81 12.27
CA TRP A 22 15.82 -17.91 11.15
C TRP A 22 15.16 -16.58 10.87
N ASN A 23 15.94 -15.54 10.60
CA ASN A 23 15.44 -14.18 10.35
C ASN A 23 14.84 -13.99 8.95
N ILE A 24 15.13 -14.89 8.03
CA ILE A 24 14.53 -14.93 6.67
C ILE A 24 13.95 -16.32 6.46
N ASN A 25 12.70 -16.38 5.99
CA ASN A 25 12.10 -17.66 5.62
C ASN A 25 12.62 -18.15 4.27
N SER A 26 12.46 -19.45 4.00
CA SER A 26 13.00 -20.09 2.78
C SER A 26 12.44 -19.51 1.47
N PHE A 27 11.20 -19.02 1.45
CA PHE A 27 10.65 -18.32 0.29
C PHE A 27 11.34 -16.98 0.04
N GLY A 28 11.61 -16.22 1.10
CA GLY A 28 12.37 -14.96 1.02
C GLY A 28 13.79 -15.18 0.55
N GLU A 29 14.47 -16.22 1.05
CA GLU A 29 15.80 -16.60 0.62
C GLU A 29 15.82 -17.01 -0.85
N PHE A 30 14.91 -17.89 -1.28
CA PHE A 30 14.78 -18.28 -2.67
C PHE A 30 14.51 -17.09 -3.60
N PHE A 31 13.62 -16.17 -3.18
CA PHE A 31 13.36 -14.95 -3.94
C PHE A 31 14.63 -14.13 -4.16
N LEU A 32 15.47 -13.95 -3.13
CA LEU A 32 16.75 -13.22 -3.25
C LEU A 32 17.70 -13.91 -4.23
N GLN A 33 17.77 -15.24 -4.22
CA GLN A 33 18.61 -16.01 -5.12
C GLN A 33 18.23 -15.84 -6.60
N ILE A 34 16.93 -15.73 -6.89
CA ILE A 34 16.44 -15.60 -8.27
C ILE A 34 16.25 -14.14 -8.73
N LEU A 35 16.27 -13.16 -7.82
CA LEU A 35 15.96 -11.76 -8.12
C LEU A 35 16.80 -11.19 -9.26
N GLY A 36 18.10 -11.46 -9.27
CA GLY A 36 19.01 -11.00 -10.32
C GLY A 36 18.65 -11.50 -11.73
N LYS A 37 18.05 -12.70 -11.82
CA LYS A 37 17.57 -13.25 -13.11
C LYS A 37 16.40 -12.46 -13.69
N TYR A 38 15.58 -11.83 -12.82
CA TYR A 38 14.36 -11.13 -13.18
C TYR A 38 14.46 -9.61 -13.05
N GLU A 39 15.65 -9.06 -12.88
CA GLU A 39 15.88 -7.64 -12.62
C GLU A 39 15.20 -6.72 -13.63
N LYS A 40 15.33 -7.02 -14.94
CA LYS A 40 14.69 -6.23 -16.00
C LYS A 40 13.16 -6.27 -15.93
N ALA A 41 12.59 -7.46 -15.73
CA ALA A 41 11.14 -7.64 -15.62
C ALA A 41 10.61 -6.94 -14.36
N TYR A 42 11.36 -7.00 -13.26
CA TYR A 42 11.03 -6.32 -12.03
C TYR A 42 11.06 -4.79 -12.21
N ALA A 43 12.08 -4.24 -12.85
CA ALA A 43 12.17 -2.81 -13.14
C ALA A 43 10.99 -2.33 -13.98
N GLN A 44 10.64 -3.04 -15.05
CA GLN A 44 9.49 -2.73 -15.90
C GLN A 44 8.17 -2.78 -15.12
N ALA A 45 7.99 -3.80 -14.27
CA ALA A 45 6.81 -3.90 -13.41
C ALA A 45 6.72 -2.75 -12.40
N MET A 46 7.84 -2.33 -11.84
CA MET A 46 7.91 -1.19 -10.93
C MET A 46 7.59 0.14 -11.61
N ASP A 47 8.01 0.34 -12.85
CA ASP A 47 7.69 1.55 -13.61
C ASP A 47 6.20 1.61 -13.95
N ALA A 48 5.64 0.51 -14.46
CA ALA A 48 4.20 0.39 -14.70
C ALA A 48 3.37 0.61 -13.42
N PHE A 49 3.84 0.08 -12.29
CA PHE A 49 3.21 0.30 -10.99
C PHE A 49 3.23 1.77 -10.56
N ARG A 50 4.37 2.48 -10.75
CA ARG A 50 4.49 3.90 -10.41
C ARG A 50 3.55 4.77 -11.27
N GLU A 51 3.45 4.46 -12.56
CA GLU A 51 2.53 5.13 -13.48
C GLU A 51 1.08 4.94 -13.03
N GLU A 52 0.68 3.70 -12.77
CA GLU A 52 -0.68 3.39 -12.32
C GLU A 52 -0.98 4.02 -10.95
N ARG A 53 -0.04 4.00 -10.00
CA ARG A 53 -0.20 4.72 -8.72
C ARG A 53 -0.45 6.20 -8.93
N SER A 54 0.34 6.84 -9.80
CA SER A 54 0.20 8.27 -10.09
C SER A 54 -1.16 8.59 -10.73
N ARG A 55 -1.61 7.75 -11.66
CA ARG A 55 -2.93 7.85 -12.28
C ARG A 55 -4.05 7.70 -11.25
N PHE A 56 -3.94 6.68 -10.40
CA PHE A 56 -4.93 6.37 -9.38
C PHE A 56 -5.04 7.49 -8.33
N VAL A 57 -3.92 8.02 -7.85
CA VAL A 57 -3.87 9.16 -6.92
C VAL A 57 -4.58 10.38 -7.51
N LYS A 58 -4.24 10.77 -8.75
CA LYS A 58 -4.90 11.89 -9.44
C LYS A 58 -6.41 11.70 -9.58
N ALA A 59 -6.85 10.46 -9.82
CA ALA A 59 -8.28 10.15 -9.92
C ALA A 59 -8.99 10.22 -8.56
N LEU A 60 -8.32 9.81 -7.47
CA LEU A 60 -8.84 9.92 -6.10
C LEU A 60 -8.96 11.38 -5.65
N GLU A 61 -8.04 12.26 -6.05
CA GLU A 61 -8.08 13.71 -5.73
C GLU A 61 -9.32 14.40 -6.28
N ASN A 62 -9.97 13.84 -7.31
CA ASN A 62 -11.22 14.34 -7.86
C ASN A 62 -12.49 13.85 -7.12
N ILE A 63 -12.34 13.11 -6.03
CA ILE A 63 -13.46 12.67 -5.19
C ILE A 63 -13.59 13.66 -4.03
N SER A 64 -14.66 14.44 -4.01
CA SER A 64 -14.84 15.62 -3.14
C SER A 64 -14.71 15.33 -1.65
N TYR A 65 -15.18 14.15 -1.21
CA TYR A 65 -15.16 13.75 0.19
C TYR A 65 -13.86 13.02 0.62
N LEU A 66 -12.86 12.93 -0.27
CA LEU A 66 -11.55 12.36 0.05
C LEU A 66 -10.46 13.43 0.02
N ARG A 67 -9.59 13.42 1.02
CA ARG A 67 -8.32 14.12 0.99
C ARG A 67 -7.19 13.08 0.88
N VAL A 68 -6.55 13.04 -0.24
CA VAL A 68 -5.44 12.12 -0.52
C VAL A 68 -4.18 12.57 0.22
N ILE A 69 -3.51 11.64 0.89
CA ILE A 69 -2.20 11.85 1.50
C ILE A 69 -1.14 11.32 0.52
N PRO A 70 -0.12 12.12 0.14
CA PRO A 70 0.95 11.67 -0.74
C PRO A 70 1.58 10.36 -0.28
N SER A 71 1.80 9.43 -1.22
CA SER A 71 2.31 8.10 -0.91
C SER A 71 3.30 7.61 -1.95
N GLU A 72 4.40 7.04 -1.48
CA GLU A 72 5.36 6.27 -2.29
C GLU A 72 5.21 4.74 -2.10
N ALA A 73 4.24 4.32 -1.27
CA ALA A 73 3.96 2.92 -0.99
C ALA A 73 3.05 2.27 -2.07
N ASN A 74 2.75 1.00 -1.88
CA ASN A 74 1.77 0.26 -2.68
C ASN A 74 0.31 0.45 -2.19
N TYR A 75 0.07 1.50 -1.45
CA TYR A 75 -1.25 1.93 -1.00
C TYR A 75 -1.31 3.45 -0.86
N VAL A 76 -2.50 3.98 -0.85
CA VAL A 76 -2.80 5.39 -0.61
C VAL A 76 -3.60 5.53 0.66
N LEU A 77 -3.20 6.43 1.55
CA LEU A 77 -3.97 6.82 2.72
C LEU A 77 -4.84 8.02 2.33
N CYS A 78 -6.13 7.94 2.62
CA CYS A 78 -7.08 9.03 2.41
C CYS A 78 -7.79 9.37 3.70
N GLU A 79 -7.91 10.65 4.00
CA GLU A 79 -8.85 11.14 4.99
C GLU A 79 -10.24 11.22 4.35
N VAL A 80 -11.22 10.63 5.02
CA VAL A 80 -12.63 10.74 4.63
C VAL A 80 -13.20 11.97 5.30
N LYS A 81 -13.59 12.94 4.49
CA LYS A 81 -14.26 14.16 4.94
C LYS A 81 -15.77 13.92 4.97
N GLU A 82 -16.53 14.94 5.11
CA GLU A 82 -17.98 15.02 5.20
C GLU A 82 -18.76 13.83 4.60
N HIS A 83 -19.92 13.54 5.15
CA HIS A 83 -20.91 12.53 4.74
C HIS A 83 -20.63 11.08 5.15
N PHE A 84 -19.39 10.64 5.34
CA PHE A 84 -19.07 9.28 5.72
C PHE A 84 -18.05 9.20 6.87
N THR A 85 -18.20 8.19 7.70
CA THR A 85 -17.06 7.68 8.48
C THR A 85 -16.28 6.67 7.67
N ALA A 86 -14.99 6.49 7.98
CA ALA A 86 -14.14 5.48 7.33
C ALA A 86 -14.75 4.07 7.42
N ARG A 87 -15.42 3.78 8.56
CA ARG A 87 -16.11 2.51 8.79
C ARG A 87 -17.34 2.35 7.89
N GLU A 88 -18.19 3.37 7.81
CA GLU A 88 -19.38 3.34 6.96
C GLU A 88 -18.99 3.16 5.50
N LEU A 89 -18.00 3.93 5.02
CA LEU A 89 -17.50 3.82 3.66
C LEU A 89 -16.94 2.42 3.37
N ALA A 90 -16.16 1.85 4.29
CA ALA A 90 -15.63 0.50 4.13
C ALA A 90 -16.73 -0.57 4.09
N VAL A 91 -17.75 -0.44 4.94
CA VAL A 91 -18.89 -1.37 4.97
C VAL A 91 -19.74 -1.26 3.70
N ARG A 92 -20.01 -0.04 3.23
CA ARG A 92 -20.77 0.17 1.99
C ARG A 92 -20.06 -0.38 0.78
N LEU A 93 -18.77 -0.08 0.59
CA LEU A 93 -17.97 -0.61 -0.50
C LEU A 93 -17.96 -2.15 -0.51
N LEU A 94 -17.87 -2.76 0.68
CA LEU A 94 -17.89 -4.23 0.78
C LEU A 94 -19.27 -4.80 0.43
N ARG A 95 -20.35 -4.22 0.94
CA ARG A 95 -21.70 -4.78 0.79
C ARG A 95 -22.31 -4.52 -0.59
N GLU A 96 -22.11 -3.31 -1.13
CA GLU A 96 -22.75 -2.88 -2.37
C GLU A 96 -21.91 -3.21 -3.61
N TYR A 97 -20.57 -3.23 -3.48
CA TYR A 97 -19.65 -3.40 -4.60
C TYR A 97 -18.69 -4.60 -4.47
N GLY A 98 -18.70 -5.32 -3.34
CA GLY A 98 -17.78 -6.42 -3.08
C GLY A 98 -16.32 -5.99 -2.90
N ILE A 99 -16.07 -4.71 -2.61
CA ILE A 99 -14.72 -4.14 -2.51
C ILE A 99 -14.33 -3.96 -1.05
N LEU A 100 -13.28 -4.68 -0.63
CA LEU A 100 -12.73 -4.58 0.72
C LEU A 100 -11.62 -3.53 0.78
N ILE A 101 -11.82 -2.49 1.57
CA ILE A 101 -10.80 -1.48 1.90
C ILE A 101 -10.45 -1.53 3.40
N LYS A 102 -9.36 -0.90 3.77
CA LYS A 102 -8.93 -0.85 5.18
C LYS A 102 -9.43 0.42 5.88
N ASP A 103 -10.28 0.27 6.88
CA ASP A 103 -10.55 1.29 7.88
C ASP A 103 -9.32 1.46 8.80
N CYS A 104 -8.77 2.67 8.87
CA CYS A 104 -7.61 3.03 9.67
C CYS A 104 -7.96 3.94 10.86
N SER A 105 -9.24 4.20 11.13
CA SER A 105 -9.69 5.14 12.17
C SER A 105 -9.11 4.84 13.55
N GLN A 106 -9.02 3.57 13.93
CA GLN A 106 -8.46 3.18 15.23
C GLN A 106 -6.95 3.41 15.33
N LYS A 107 -6.20 3.23 14.23
CA LYS A 107 -4.73 3.36 14.22
C LYS A 107 -4.27 4.79 14.04
N CYS A 108 -4.95 5.57 13.24
CA CYS A 108 -4.55 6.92 12.84
C CYS A 108 -5.23 8.03 13.66
N LYS A 109 -6.06 7.70 14.67
CA LYS A 109 -6.84 8.66 15.48
C LYS A 109 -7.56 9.69 14.61
N GLY A 110 -8.33 9.23 13.61
CA GLY A 110 -9.05 10.10 12.69
C GLY A 110 -9.82 9.29 11.65
N ASN A 111 -10.49 9.98 10.75
CA ASN A 111 -11.37 9.38 9.76
C ASN A 111 -10.58 8.98 8.50
N TYR A 112 -9.74 7.93 8.60
CA TYR A 112 -8.82 7.53 7.54
C TYR A 112 -9.15 6.15 6.98
N ILE A 113 -9.02 6.02 5.66
CA ILE A 113 -9.04 4.75 4.93
C ILE A 113 -7.70 4.52 4.22
N ARG A 114 -7.36 3.26 4.00
CA ARG A 114 -6.20 2.87 3.20
C ARG A 114 -6.67 2.07 1.99
N LEU A 115 -6.31 2.55 0.82
CA LEU A 115 -6.64 1.95 -0.47
C LEU A 115 -5.38 1.31 -1.05
N ALA A 116 -5.42 0.02 -1.39
CA ALA A 116 -4.32 -0.63 -2.08
C ALA A 116 -4.25 -0.13 -3.53
N VAL A 117 -3.05 0.14 -4.02
CA VAL A 117 -2.82 0.33 -5.46
C VAL A 117 -2.73 -1.05 -6.09
N ARG A 118 -3.66 -1.36 -6.97
CA ARG A 118 -3.75 -2.63 -7.68
C ARG A 118 -3.54 -2.41 -9.19
N ASP A 119 -3.97 -3.35 -10.01
CA ASP A 119 -4.00 -3.13 -11.45
C ASP A 119 -5.04 -2.09 -11.86
N THR A 120 -4.96 -1.65 -13.10
CA THR A 120 -5.83 -0.60 -13.65
C THR A 120 -7.32 -0.97 -13.58
N ASN A 121 -7.66 -2.24 -13.77
CA ASN A 121 -9.05 -2.70 -13.76
C ASN A 121 -9.65 -2.61 -12.35
N ASP A 122 -8.96 -3.17 -11.36
CA ASP A 122 -9.39 -3.13 -9.95
C ASP A 122 -9.47 -1.68 -9.44
N ASN A 123 -8.47 -0.85 -9.77
CA ASN A 123 -8.47 0.57 -9.40
C ASN A 123 -9.64 1.32 -10.03
N ASN A 124 -9.98 1.04 -11.29
CA ASN A 124 -11.13 1.66 -11.96
C ASN A 124 -12.46 1.23 -11.34
N GLN A 125 -12.61 -0.04 -10.95
CA GLN A 125 -13.80 -0.51 -10.24
C GLN A 125 -13.98 0.22 -8.91
N LEU A 126 -12.91 0.38 -8.14
CA LEU A 126 -12.96 1.14 -6.88
C LEU A 126 -13.29 2.62 -7.13
N LEU A 127 -12.65 3.27 -8.11
CA LEU A 127 -12.93 4.66 -8.46
C LEU A 127 -14.39 4.87 -8.90
N LYS A 128 -14.95 3.92 -9.65
CA LYS A 128 -16.35 3.94 -10.04
C LYS A 128 -17.25 3.86 -8.80
N ALA A 129 -17.03 2.87 -7.94
CA ALA A 129 -17.81 2.70 -6.72
C ALA A 129 -17.75 3.94 -5.81
N LEU A 130 -16.56 4.55 -5.64
CA LEU A 130 -16.39 5.77 -4.84
C LEU A 130 -17.12 7.00 -5.42
N ARG A 131 -17.35 7.06 -6.72
CA ARG A 131 -18.09 8.16 -7.37
C ARG A 131 -19.61 7.99 -7.34
N GLU A 132 -20.08 6.76 -7.19
CA GLU A 132 -21.50 6.42 -7.12
C GLU A 132 -22.06 6.55 -5.70
N LEU A 133 -21.20 6.64 -4.70
CA LEU A 133 -21.56 6.82 -3.29
C LEU A 133 -21.80 8.27 -2.93
#